data_9c9cd69f2e771af740804d4fdb05d2c5
#
_entry.id   9c9cd69f2e771af740804d4fdb05d2c5
#
_cell.length_a   1.000
_cell.length_b   1.000
_cell.length_c   1.000
_cell.angle_alpha   90.00
_cell.angle_beta   90.00
_cell.angle_gamma   90.00
#
_symmetry.space_group_name_H-M   'P 1'
#
loop_
_entity.id
_entity.type
_entity.pdbx_description
1 polymer ?
#
loop_
_entity_poly.entity_id
_entity_poly.type
_entity_poly.pdbx_seq_one_letter_code
_entity_poly.pdbx_strand_id
1 'polypeptide(L)'
;MIKKIDCKFKLVICAHINFVLMTSYNSWSNKLRNLFSGRFSVFFSVLCLYIFLSFIIRIVFLIWSSSNADFNLLHILRAFITGFLYDLTIGLSFLTIYSIYLLILPKKLIGSVFDKVFTYFYLTIIFIIIYFSLLAEIPFWDEFGVRFNFIAVDYLIYTYEVIENINQSYP
;
A
#
# COMPACT_ATOMS: atom_id res chain seq x y z
N MET A 1 31.20 -26.60 43.13
CA MET A 1 31.37 -25.13 42.96
C MET A 1 31.14 -24.67 41.53
N ILE A 2 31.44 -25.43 40.51
CA ILE A 2 31.34 -25.09 39.08
C ILE A 2 29.88 -24.96 38.58
N LYS A 3 28.94 -25.78 39.04
CA LYS A 3 27.52 -25.72 38.61
C LYS A 3 26.77 -24.43 39.00
N LYS A 4 27.20 -23.72 40.05
CA LYS A 4 26.56 -22.48 40.53
C LYS A 4 27.00 -21.26 39.73
N ILE A 5 28.17 -21.33 39.06
CA ILE A 5 28.70 -20.25 38.20
C ILE A 5 28.00 -20.26 36.86
N ASP A 6 27.71 -21.45 36.31
CA ASP A 6 27.06 -21.64 35.02
C ASP A 6 25.60 -21.13 35.02
N CYS A 7 24.87 -21.30 36.14
CA CYS A 7 23.50 -20.81 36.30
C CYS A 7 23.43 -19.27 36.37
N LYS A 8 24.36 -18.63 37.08
CA LYS A 8 24.44 -17.16 37.13
C LYS A 8 24.81 -16.55 35.78
N PHE A 9 25.74 -17.18 35.05
CA PHE A 9 26.18 -16.71 33.73
C PHE A 9 25.06 -16.83 32.71
N LYS A 10 24.29 -17.92 32.68
CA LYS A 10 23.10 -18.07 31.82
C LYS A 10 22.01 -17.06 32.16
N LEU A 11 21.81 -16.76 33.45
CA LEU A 11 20.80 -15.77 33.87
C LEU A 11 21.18 -14.35 33.46
N VAL A 12 22.45 -13.99 33.52
CA VAL A 12 22.96 -12.68 33.04
C VAL A 12 22.85 -12.57 31.54
N ILE A 13 23.17 -13.62 30.77
CA ILE A 13 23.02 -13.64 29.32
C ILE A 13 21.54 -13.52 28.93
N CYS A 14 20.63 -14.28 29.55
CA CYS A 14 19.19 -14.16 29.30
C CYS A 14 18.65 -12.77 29.63
N ALA A 15 19.08 -12.17 30.75
CA ALA A 15 18.69 -10.81 31.10
C ALA A 15 19.22 -9.78 30.10
N HIS A 16 20.45 -9.95 29.62
CA HIS A 16 21.04 -9.05 28.63
C HIS A 16 20.36 -9.17 27.26
N ILE A 17 20.05 -10.39 26.81
CA ILE A 17 19.31 -10.64 25.56
C ILE A 17 17.89 -10.04 25.65
N ASN A 18 17.18 -10.24 26.73
CA ASN A 18 15.85 -9.66 26.94
C ASN A 18 15.89 -8.13 27.00
N PHE A 19 16.92 -7.54 27.63
CA PHE A 19 17.10 -6.08 27.65
C PHE A 19 17.39 -5.53 26.26
N VAL A 20 18.25 -6.18 25.46
CA VAL A 20 18.57 -5.76 24.08
C VAL A 20 17.35 -5.90 23.16
N LEU A 21 16.59 -6.99 23.29
CA LEU A 21 15.35 -7.19 22.53
C LEU A 21 14.27 -6.16 22.91
N MET A 22 14.15 -5.84 24.20
CA MET A 22 13.17 -4.86 24.68
C MET A 22 13.52 -3.42 24.29
N THR A 23 14.80 -3.06 24.32
CA THR A 23 15.27 -1.75 23.84
C THR A 23 15.14 -1.62 22.33
N SER A 24 15.45 -2.67 21.57
CA SER A 24 15.24 -2.72 20.12
C SER A 24 13.77 -2.58 19.75
N TYR A 25 12.87 -3.34 20.39
CA TYR A 25 11.42 -3.27 20.20
C TYR A 25 10.88 -1.85 20.50
N ASN A 26 11.26 -1.25 21.61
CA ASN A 26 10.85 0.12 21.99
C ASN A 26 11.39 1.17 21.01
N SER A 27 12.59 0.98 20.48
CA SER A 27 13.17 1.88 19.47
C SER A 27 12.38 1.83 18.17
N TRP A 28 12.01 0.64 17.69
CA TRP A 28 11.21 0.46 16.47
C TRP A 28 9.79 1.01 16.63
N SER A 29 9.12 0.72 17.76
CA SER A 29 7.77 1.22 18.03
C SER A 29 7.73 2.74 18.12
N ASN A 30 8.75 3.38 18.73
CA ASN A 30 8.87 4.83 18.78
C ASN A 30 9.16 5.43 17.40
N LYS A 31 9.97 4.76 16.58
CA LYS A 31 10.26 5.18 15.20
C LYS A 31 9.02 5.13 14.33
N LEU A 32 8.24 4.05 14.40
CA LEU A 32 6.95 3.92 13.71
C LEU A 32 5.96 4.98 14.20
N ARG A 33 5.80 5.14 15.51
CA ARG A 33 4.91 6.17 16.08
C ARG A 33 5.28 7.56 15.61
N ASN A 34 6.58 7.89 15.50
CA ASN A 34 7.04 9.18 15.01
C ASN A 34 6.74 9.40 13.51
N LEU A 35 6.77 8.35 12.68
CA LEU A 35 6.34 8.41 11.28
C LEU A 35 4.84 8.75 11.17
N PHE A 36 4.00 8.13 12.00
CA PHE A 36 2.55 8.35 12.02
C PHE A 36 2.10 9.55 12.86
N SER A 37 2.99 10.19 13.62
CA SER A 37 2.70 11.38 14.43
C SER A 37 3.34 12.66 13.89
N GLY A 38 4.18 12.55 12.85
CA GLY A 38 4.92 13.66 12.27
C GLY A 38 4.18 14.36 11.12
N ARG A 39 4.88 15.31 10.49
CA ARG A 39 4.43 16.07 9.32
C ARG A 39 3.96 15.20 8.15
N PHE A 40 4.56 14.02 7.99
CA PHE A 40 4.26 13.04 6.94
C PHE A 40 3.25 11.97 7.39
N SER A 41 2.56 12.16 8.51
CA SER A 41 1.59 11.20 9.04
C SER A 41 0.51 10.83 8.02
N VAL A 42 -0.08 11.83 7.38
CA VAL A 42 -1.11 11.65 6.35
C VAL A 42 -0.56 10.87 5.16
N PHE A 43 0.65 11.22 4.69
CA PHE A 43 1.33 10.53 3.60
C PHE A 43 1.46 9.02 3.87
N PHE A 44 2.03 8.65 5.03
CA PHE A 44 2.21 7.24 5.38
C PHE A 44 0.89 6.51 5.61
N SER A 45 -0.11 7.18 6.20
CA SER A 45 -1.43 6.59 6.43
C SER A 45 -2.13 6.24 5.13
N VAL A 46 -2.12 7.15 4.14
CA VAL A 46 -2.73 6.92 2.82
C VAL A 46 -1.99 5.84 2.05
N LEU A 47 -0.65 5.85 2.09
CA LEU A 47 0.16 4.82 1.46
C LEU A 47 -0.13 3.42 2.02
N CYS A 48 -0.16 3.29 3.34
CA CYS A 48 -0.47 2.02 4.00
C CYS A 48 -1.89 1.54 3.66
N LEU A 49 -2.87 2.44 3.65
CA LEU A 49 -4.25 2.12 3.30
C LEU A 49 -4.34 1.65 1.84
N TYR A 50 -3.69 2.34 0.91
CA TYR A 50 -3.67 1.94 -0.51
C TYR A 50 -3.04 0.56 -0.71
N ILE A 51 -1.87 0.30 -0.12
CA ILE A 51 -1.19 -1.00 -0.20
C ILE A 51 -2.06 -2.11 0.41
N PHE A 52 -2.72 -1.83 1.53
CA PHE A 52 -3.61 -2.78 2.18
C PHE A 52 -4.81 -3.15 1.30
N LEU A 53 -5.46 -2.17 0.67
CA LEU A 53 -6.57 -2.39 -0.25
C LEU A 53 -6.13 -3.16 -1.50
N SER A 54 -4.98 -2.79 -2.09
CA SER A 54 -4.41 -3.50 -3.24
C SER A 54 -4.08 -4.96 -2.89
N PHE A 55 -3.58 -5.22 -1.69
CA PHE A 55 -3.31 -6.56 -1.22
C PHE A 55 -4.58 -7.40 -1.07
N ILE A 56 -5.67 -6.83 -0.54
CA ILE A 56 -6.97 -7.49 -0.44
C ILE A 56 -7.49 -7.87 -1.83
N ILE A 57 -7.48 -6.95 -2.79
CA ILE A 57 -7.94 -7.22 -4.16
C ILE A 57 -7.11 -8.35 -4.80
N ARG A 58 -5.81 -8.37 -4.57
CA ARG A 58 -4.94 -9.44 -5.06
C ARG A 58 -5.33 -10.82 -4.52
N ILE A 59 -5.71 -10.88 -3.23
CA ILE A 59 -6.24 -12.12 -2.64
C ILE A 59 -7.57 -12.51 -3.28
N VAL A 60 -8.47 -11.55 -3.50
CA VAL A 60 -9.77 -11.79 -4.14
C VAL A 60 -9.59 -12.36 -5.55
N PHE A 61 -8.71 -11.76 -6.36
CA PHE A 61 -8.42 -12.26 -7.71
C PHE A 61 -7.73 -13.64 -7.71
N LEU A 62 -6.86 -13.90 -6.74
CA LEU A 62 -6.26 -15.23 -6.58
C LEU A 62 -7.34 -16.30 -6.30
N ILE A 63 -8.29 -15.98 -5.42
CA ILE A 63 -9.41 -16.89 -5.11
C ILE A 63 -10.31 -17.04 -6.33
N TRP A 64 -10.62 -15.96 -7.04
CA TRP A 64 -11.45 -16.00 -8.25
C TRP A 64 -10.81 -16.85 -9.35
N SER A 65 -9.50 -16.74 -9.55
CA SER A 65 -8.76 -17.51 -10.56
C SER A 65 -8.42 -18.94 -10.11
N SER A 66 -8.85 -19.36 -8.93
CA SER A 66 -8.42 -20.63 -8.32
C SER A 66 -8.75 -21.88 -9.14
N SER A 67 -9.79 -21.85 -9.98
CA SER A 67 -10.18 -22.98 -10.84
C SER A 67 -9.27 -23.18 -12.06
N ASN A 68 -8.53 -22.13 -12.48
CA ASN A 68 -7.74 -22.13 -13.71
C ASN A 68 -6.24 -21.87 -13.47
N ALA A 69 -5.83 -21.66 -12.22
CA ALA A 69 -4.46 -21.30 -11.89
C ALA A 69 -3.64 -22.52 -11.43
N ASP A 70 -2.42 -22.63 -11.94
CA ASP A 70 -1.43 -23.57 -11.42
C ASP A 70 -0.95 -23.09 -10.05
N PHE A 71 -1.38 -23.78 -8.97
CA PHE A 71 -1.02 -23.46 -7.60
C PHE A 71 0.42 -23.88 -7.25
N ASN A 72 1.39 -23.34 -7.98
CA ASN A 72 2.79 -23.44 -7.57
C ASN A 72 3.09 -22.30 -6.58
N LEU A 73 3.45 -22.65 -5.34
CA LEU A 73 3.74 -21.69 -4.28
C LEU A 73 4.79 -20.65 -4.70
N LEU A 74 5.79 -21.06 -5.48
CA LEU A 74 6.85 -20.17 -5.95
C LEU A 74 6.32 -19.11 -6.93
N HIS A 75 5.40 -19.48 -7.83
CA HIS A 75 4.78 -18.56 -8.77
C HIS A 75 3.86 -17.56 -8.06
N ILE A 76 3.08 -18.02 -7.08
CA ILE A 76 2.24 -17.16 -6.25
C ILE A 76 3.09 -16.15 -5.49
N LEU A 77 4.15 -16.61 -4.81
CA LEU A 77 5.03 -15.73 -4.04
C LEU A 77 5.68 -14.67 -4.94
N ARG A 78 6.17 -15.06 -6.12
CA ARG A 78 6.74 -14.14 -7.10
C ARG A 78 5.72 -13.10 -7.57
N ALA A 79 4.48 -13.51 -7.86
CA ALA A 79 3.41 -12.61 -8.26
C ALA A 79 3.06 -11.60 -7.17
N PHE A 80 3.03 -12.02 -5.89
CA PHE A 80 2.77 -11.13 -4.77
C PHE A 80 3.91 -10.13 -4.54
N ILE A 81 5.16 -10.55 -4.60
CA ILE A 81 6.33 -9.66 -4.43
C ILE A 81 6.38 -8.64 -5.56
N THR A 82 6.30 -9.10 -6.81
CA THR A 82 6.34 -8.21 -7.97
C THR A 82 5.19 -7.22 -7.93
N GLY A 83 3.99 -7.71 -7.64
CA GLY A 83 2.82 -6.87 -7.53
C GLY A 83 2.89 -5.86 -6.41
N PHE A 84 3.42 -6.21 -5.26
CA PHE A 84 3.66 -5.27 -4.16
C PHE A 84 4.61 -4.13 -4.58
N LEU A 85 5.66 -4.42 -5.34
CA LEU A 85 6.58 -3.40 -5.85
C LEU A 85 5.88 -2.44 -6.81
N TYR A 86 5.03 -2.94 -7.71
CA TYR A 86 4.23 -2.09 -8.60
C TYR A 86 3.24 -1.22 -7.82
N ASP A 87 2.50 -1.79 -6.87
CA ASP A 87 1.55 -1.05 -6.05
C ASP A 87 2.27 0.03 -5.22
N LEU A 88 3.44 -0.27 -4.67
CA LEU A 88 4.27 0.69 -3.96
C LEU A 88 4.69 1.86 -4.88
N THR A 89 5.14 1.56 -6.09
CA THR A 89 5.55 2.58 -7.07
C THR A 89 4.39 3.48 -7.45
N ILE A 90 3.21 2.92 -7.73
CA ILE A 90 2.00 3.68 -8.06
C ILE A 90 1.57 4.56 -6.87
N GLY A 91 1.50 3.98 -5.66
CA GLY A 91 1.14 4.72 -4.46
C GLY A 91 2.08 5.88 -4.16
N LEU A 92 3.39 5.67 -4.30
CA LEU A 92 4.39 6.74 -4.14
C LEU A 92 4.25 7.80 -5.22
N SER A 93 3.99 7.44 -6.47
CA SER A 93 3.81 8.39 -7.58
C SER A 93 2.64 9.34 -7.31
N PHE A 94 1.49 8.83 -6.88
CA PHE A 94 0.35 9.67 -6.51
C PHE A 94 0.65 10.56 -5.32
N LEU A 95 1.37 10.08 -4.32
CA LEU A 95 1.70 10.84 -3.11
C LEU A 95 2.88 11.81 -3.30
N THR A 96 3.60 11.76 -4.43
CA THR A 96 4.72 12.66 -4.71
C THR A 96 4.27 14.12 -4.72
N ILE A 97 3.13 14.45 -5.30
CA ILE A 97 2.59 15.81 -5.35
C ILE A 97 2.33 16.33 -3.92
N TYR A 98 1.74 15.50 -3.07
CA TYR A 98 1.51 15.86 -1.66
C TYR A 98 2.82 16.02 -0.87
N SER A 99 3.81 15.19 -1.17
CA SER A 99 5.15 15.29 -0.57
C SER A 99 5.84 16.61 -0.93
N ILE A 100 5.77 17.02 -2.21
CA ILE A 100 6.31 18.31 -2.68
C ILE A 100 5.57 19.46 -1.98
N TYR A 101 4.25 19.41 -1.90
CA TYR A 101 3.46 20.40 -1.15
C TYR A 101 3.96 20.52 0.31
N LEU A 102 4.12 19.38 1.00
CA LEU A 102 4.62 19.39 2.37
C LEU A 102 6.03 19.97 2.48
N LEU A 103 6.91 19.76 1.52
CA LEU A 103 8.28 20.31 1.54
C LEU A 103 8.27 21.83 1.39
N ILE A 104 7.40 22.37 0.53
CA ILE A 104 7.31 23.82 0.25
C ILE A 104 6.61 24.55 1.42
N LEU A 105 5.68 23.90 2.11
CA LEU A 105 4.88 24.53 3.16
C LEU A 105 5.75 24.94 4.37
N PRO A 106 5.82 26.23 4.75
CA PRO A 106 6.56 26.68 5.91
C PRO A 106 5.95 26.15 7.20
N LYS A 107 6.81 25.88 8.21
CA LYS A 107 6.40 25.28 9.49
C LYS A 107 5.27 26.07 10.20
N LYS A 108 5.20 27.40 9.98
CA LYS A 108 4.19 28.27 10.58
C LYS A 108 2.77 28.04 10.03
N LEU A 109 2.65 27.51 8.81
CA LEU A 109 1.37 27.25 8.15
C LEU A 109 0.85 25.84 8.35
N ILE A 110 1.66 24.95 8.93
CA ILE A 110 1.25 23.58 9.23
C ILE A 110 0.12 23.61 10.26
N GLY A 111 -0.99 22.94 9.95
CA GLY A 111 -2.20 22.92 10.79
C GLY A 111 -3.08 24.17 10.67
N SER A 112 -2.73 25.14 9.81
CA SER A 112 -3.59 26.28 9.48
C SER A 112 -4.86 25.84 8.75
N VAL A 113 -5.85 26.72 8.63
CA VAL A 113 -7.07 26.45 7.86
C VAL A 113 -6.74 26.11 6.40
N PHE A 114 -5.79 26.85 5.83
CA PHE A 114 -5.33 26.59 4.45
C PHE A 114 -4.77 25.19 4.27
N ASP A 115 -3.86 24.75 5.16
CA ASP A 115 -3.26 23.42 5.12
C ASP A 115 -4.31 22.32 5.27
N LYS A 116 -5.27 22.49 6.17
CA LYS A 116 -6.39 21.55 6.34
C LYS A 116 -7.25 21.45 5.08
N VAL A 117 -7.68 22.58 4.53
CA VAL A 117 -8.51 22.61 3.30
C VAL A 117 -7.80 21.96 2.13
N PHE A 118 -6.54 22.31 1.91
CA PHE A 118 -5.74 21.71 0.84
C PHE A 118 -5.57 20.19 1.02
N THR A 119 -5.22 19.77 2.23
CA THR A 119 -5.05 18.34 2.54
C THR A 119 -6.35 17.56 2.34
N TYR A 120 -7.49 18.06 2.84
CA TYR A 120 -8.78 17.39 2.64
C TYR A 120 -9.18 17.34 1.16
N PHE A 121 -9.01 18.43 0.43
CA PHE A 121 -9.30 18.46 -1.01
C PHE A 121 -8.45 17.46 -1.78
N TYR A 122 -7.14 17.44 -1.52
CA TYR A 122 -6.21 16.50 -2.14
C TYR A 122 -6.56 15.05 -1.80
N LEU A 123 -6.82 14.75 -0.53
CA LEU A 123 -7.22 13.41 -0.09
C LEU A 123 -8.52 12.95 -0.74
N THR A 124 -9.50 13.83 -0.87
CA THR A 124 -10.77 13.51 -1.54
C THR A 124 -10.52 13.07 -2.98
N ILE A 125 -9.69 13.81 -3.73
CA ILE A 125 -9.34 13.46 -5.11
C ILE A 125 -8.64 12.10 -5.15
N ILE A 126 -7.63 11.88 -4.31
CA ILE A 126 -6.90 10.61 -4.26
C ILE A 126 -7.81 9.44 -3.90
N PHE A 127 -8.72 9.60 -2.94
CA PHE A 127 -9.66 8.54 -2.59
C PHE A 127 -10.66 8.23 -3.73
N ILE A 128 -11.12 9.24 -4.46
CA ILE A 128 -11.96 9.03 -5.64
C ILE A 128 -11.20 8.22 -6.71
N ILE A 129 -9.94 8.59 -6.99
CA ILE A 129 -9.10 7.87 -7.95
C ILE A 129 -8.86 6.43 -7.51
N ILE A 130 -8.49 6.20 -6.26
CA ILE A 130 -8.27 4.86 -5.71
C ILE A 130 -9.54 4.04 -5.81
N TYR A 131 -10.67 4.57 -5.34
CA TYR A 131 -11.95 3.88 -5.35
C TYR A 131 -12.40 3.52 -6.77
N PHE A 132 -12.31 4.48 -7.69
CA PHE A 132 -12.64 4.25 -9.10
C PHE A 132 -11.74 3.17 -9.72
N SER A 133 -10.42 3.25 -9.49
CA SER A 133 -9.47 2.26 -10.00
C SER A 133 -9.78 0.84 -9.49
N LEU A 134 -10.10 0.71 -8.20
CA LEU A 134 -10.42 -0.57 -7.59
C LEU A 134 -11.73 -1.16 -8.15
N LEU A 135 -12.76 -0.32 -8.36
CA LEU A 135 -14.02 -0.77 -8.96
C LEU A 135 -13.84 -1.16 -10.43
N ALA A 136 -13.09 -0.36 -11.19
CA ALA A 136 -12.86 -0.61 -12.60
C ALA A 136 -11.96 -1.84 -12.85
N GLU A 137 -11.14 -2.23 -11.89
CA GLU A 137 -10.29 -3.41 -11.97
C GLU A 137 -11.10 -4.72 -11.96
N ILE A 138 -12.29 -4.73 -11.33
CA ILE A 138 -13.15 -5.92 -11.25
C ILE A 138 -13.65 -6.35 -12.63
N PRO A 139 -14.39 -5.52 -13.41
CA PRO A 139 -14.83 -5.91 -14.74
C PRO A 139 -13.66 -6.12 -15.71
N PHE A 140 -12.56 -5.39 -15.53
CA PHE A 140 -11.37 -5.60 -16.34
C PHE A 140 -10.74 -6.98 -16.12
N TRP A 141 -10.72 -7.45 -14.86
CA TRP A 141 -10.27 -8.81 -14.54
C TRP A 141 -11.20 -9.89 -15.12
N ASP A 142 -12.50 -9.67 -15.07
CA ASP A 142 -13.49 -10.62 -15.61
C ASP A 142 -13.33 -10.80 -17.11
N GLU A 143 -13.07 -9.72 -17.84
CA GLU A 143 -12.94 -9.72 -19.31
C GLU A 143 -11.55 -10.22 -19.77
N PHE A 144 -10.47 -9.78 -19.13
CA PHE A 144 -9.09 -10.00 -19.60
C PHE A 144 -8.28 -11.00 -18.78
N GLY A 145 -8.74 -11.41 -17.61
CA GLY A 145 -8.00 -12.30 -16.70
C GLY A 145 -6.68 -11.72 -16.15
N VAL A 146 -6.48 -10.40 -16.30
CA VAL A 146 -5.26 -9.70 -15.85
C VAL A 146 -5.63 -8.40 -15.15
N ARG A 147 -4.75 -7.91 -14.29
CA ARG A 147 -4.90 -6.60 -13.64
C ARG A 147 -4.70 -5.46 -14.66
N PHE A 148 -5.13 -4.25 -14.29
CA PHE A 148 -4.93 -3.06 -15.11
C PHE A 148 -3.52 -2.96 -15.67
N ASN A 149 -3.43 -2.85 -16.99
CA ASN A 149 -2.21 -2.69 -17.75
C ASN A 149 -2.41 -1.65 -18.85
N PHE A 150 -1.50 -1.57 -19.82
CA PHE A 150 -1.59 -0.61 -20.94
C PHE A 150 -2.86 -0.79 -21.79
N ILE A 151 -3.45 -1.97 -21.85
CA ILE A 151 -4.72 -2.23 -22.56
C ILE A 151 -5.83 -1.35 -21.96
N ALA A 152 -5.90 -1.20 -20.62
CA ALA A 152 -6.86 -0.30 -20.00
C ALA A 152 -6.68 1.16 -20.41
N VAL A 153 -5.43 1.58 -20.66
CA VAL A 153 -5.14 2.92 -21.20
C VAL A 153 -5.67 3.08 -22.63
N ASP A 154 -5.50 2.07 -23.47
CA ASP A 154 -6.04 2.06 -24.84
C ASP A 154 -7.57 2.17 -24.83
N TYR A 155 -8.26 1.46 -23.93
CA TYR A 155 -9.71 1.60 -23.75
C TYR A 155 -10.14 3.00 -23.31
N LEU A 156 -9.33 3.70 -22.52
CA LEU A 156 -9.59 5.09 -22.15
C LEU A 156 -9.37 6.08 -23.30
N ILE A 157 -8.39 5.82 -24.16
CA ILE A 157 -8.08 6.67 -25.33
C ILE A 157 -9.15 6.49 -26.40
N TYR A 158 -9.55 5.26 -26.70
CA TYR A 158 -10.54 4.91 -27.72
C TYR A 158 -11.95 4.77 -27.14
N THR A 159 -12.32 5.63 -26.19
CA THR A 159 -13.60 5.55 -25.45
C THR A 159 -14.82 5.50 -26.36
N TYR A 160 -14.80 6.21 -27.51
CA TYR A 160 -15.92 6.22 -28.46
C TYR A 160 -16.17 4.83 -29.06
N GLU A 161 -15.13 4.16 -29.54
CA GLU A 161 -15.22 2.83 -30.12
C GLU A 161 -15.65 1.77 -29.08
N VAL A 162 -15.17 1.91 -27.86
CA VAL A 162 -15.55 1.05 -26.73
C VAL A 162 -17.04 1.20 -26.41
N ILE A 163 -17.55 2.43 -26.32
CA ILE A 163 -18.97 2.70 -26.06
C ILE A 163 -19.84 2.15 -27.19
N GLU A 164 -19.42 2.28 -28.44
CA GLU A 164 -20.13 1.75 -29.58
C GLU A 164 -20.20 0.21 -29.54
N ASN A 165 -19.09 -0.45 -29.23
CA ASN A 165 -19.03 -1.90 -29.08
C ASN A 165 -19.89 -2.40 -27.91
N ILE A 166 -19.91 -1.69 -26.77
CA ILE A 166 -20.76 -2.02 -25.62
C ILE A 166 -22.23 -1.91 -26.01
N ASN A 167 -22.64 -0.84 -26.71
CA ASN A 167 -24.02 -0.65 -27.14
C ASN A 167 -24.48 -1.71 -28.18
N GLN A 168 -23.54 -2.25 -28.97
CA GLN A 168 -23.85 -3.35 -29.90
C GLN A 168 -23.94 -4.70 -29.21
N SER A 169 -23.18 -4.92 -28.13
CA SER A 169 -23.12 -6.19 -27.40
C SER A 169 -24.22 -6.31 -26.34
N TYR A 170 -24.69 -5.17 -25.80
CA TYR A 170 -25.72 -5.10 -24.76
C TYR A 170 -26.84 -4.13 -25.20
N PRO A 171 -27.72 -4.55 -26.13
CA PRO A 171 -28.84 -3.71 -26.60
C PRO A 171 -29.92 -3.48 -25.53
#